data_022e3547178688416713d12af8c38063
#
_entry.id   022e3547178688416713d12af8c38063
#
_cell.length_a   1.000
_cell.length_b   1.000
_cell.length_c   1.000
_cell.angle_alpha   90.00
_cell.angle_beta   90.00
_cell.angle_gamma   90.00
#
_symmetry.space_group_name_H-M   'P 1'
#
loop_
_entity.id
_entity.type
_entity.pdbx_description
1 polymer ?
#
loop_
_entity_poly.entity_id
_entity_poly.type
_entity_poly.pdbx_seq_one_letter_code
_entity_poly.pdbx_strand_id
1 'polypeptide(L)'
;DCSQSRGLGDVYKRQIEYAATLKNIYSILVGISIGLNYGDNFISVLISHCTKEMINFIKSIDNIKRDFSHSAYIGDLLVTTYSDHSRNRTFGKMIGEGYSVNDAISRMSMVVEGYYATKNAFEISKNNKESFYIIDTVFDILYNNKNPKEKISSLSKKLD
;
A
#
# COMPACT_ATOMS: atom_id res chain seq x y z
N ASP A 1 36.02 -1.87 11.21
CA ASP A 1 35.13 -1.51 10.06
C ASP A 1 34.12 -2.56 9.65
N CYS A 2 34.22 -3.79 10.15
CA CYS A 2 33.30 -4.87 9.82
C CYS A 2 31.90 -4.74 10.52
N SER A 3 31.79 -3.97 11.58
CA SER A 3 30.53 -3.76 12.32
C SER A 3 29.60 -2.72 11.65
N GLN A 4 30.18 -1.69 11.01
CA GLN A 4 29.41 -0.68 10.27
C GLN A 4 28.80 -1.24 8.99
N SER A 5 29.49 -2.14 8.29
CA SER A 5 28.96 -2.76 7.06
C SER A 5 27.79 -3.72 7.33
N ARG A 6 27.77 -4.43 8.47
CA ARG A 6 26.64 -5.28 8.88
C ARG A 6 25.41 -4.44 9.20
N GLY A 7 25.54 -3.34 9.93
CA GLY A 7 24.42 -2.46 10.26
C GLY A 7 23.75 -1.82 9.03
N LEU A 8 24.53 -1.41 8.04
CA LEU A 8 24.02 -0.87 6.77
C LEU A 8 23.25 -1.93 5.93
N GLY A 9 23.74 -3.18 5.95
CA GLY A 9 23.06 -4.30 5.28
C GLY A 9 21.70 -4.62 5.92
N ASP A 10 21.62 -4.62 7.24
CA ASP A 10 20.39 -4.90 7.97
C ASP A 10 19.34 -3.80 7.80
N VAL A 11 19.77 -2.53 7.73
CA VAL A 11 18.87 -1.41 7.44
C VAL A 11 18.34 -1.50 6.02
N TYR A 12 19.18 -1.82 5.05
CA TYR A 12 18.76 -2.00 3.66
C TYR A 12 17.71 -3.12 3.51
N LYS A 13 17.95 -4.25 4.16
CA LYS A 13 17.02 -5.37 4.17
C LYS A 13 15.65 -4.96 4.72
N ARG A 14 15.62 -4.27 5.87
CA ARG A 14 14.37 -3.76 6.46
C ARG A 14 13.63 -2.80 5.53
N GLN A 15 14.32 -1.90 4.85
CA GLN A 15 13.69 -0.96 3.92
C GLN A 15 13.02 -1.68 2.73
N ILE A 16 13.66 -2.72 2.19
CA ILE A 16 13.06 -3.56 1.14
C ILE A 16 11.85 -4.33 1.69
N GLU A 17 11.92 -4.84 2.92
CA GLU A 17 10.80 -5.53 3.57
C GLU A 17 9.60 -4.58 3.77
N TYR A 18 9.82 -3.32 4.17
CA TYR A 18 8.75 -2.32 4.24
C TYR A 18 8.18 -1.97 2.87
N ALA A 19 9.01 -1.79 1.87
CA ALA A 19 8.53 -1.53 0.50
C ALA A 19 7.68 -2.70 -0.01
N ALA A 20 8.13 -3.95 0.19
CA ALA A 20 7.38 -5.15 -0.18
C ALA A 20 6.06 -5.31 0.60
N THR A 21 6.00 -4.81 1.83
CA THR A 21 4.78 -4.76 2.63
C THR A 21 3.81 -3.71 2.09
N LEU A 22 4.28 -2.50 1.87
CA LEU A 22 3.47 -1.37 1.42
C LEU A 22 2.90 -1.56 0.02
N LYS A 23 3.67 -2.15 -0.92
CA LYS A 23 3.15 -2.44 -2.27
C LYS A 23 1.89 -3.30 -2.25
N ASN A 24 1.81 -4.24 -1.31
CA ASN A 24 0.65 -5.11 -1.16
C ASN A 24 -0.58 -4.32 -0.67
N ILE A 25 -0.40 -3.37 0.25
CA ILE A 25 -1.45 -2.48 0.73
C ILE A 25 -1.95 -1.58 -0.41
N TYR A 26 -1.03 -0.96 -1.14
CA TYR A 26 -1.37 -0.07 -2.26
C TYR A 26 -2.05 -0.81 -3.40
N SER A 27 -1.66 -2.07 -3.63
CA SER A 27 -2.31 -2.94 -4.62
C SER A 27 -3.79 -3.21 -4.25
N ILE A 28 -4.12 -3.35 -2.95
CA ILE A 28 -5.52 -3.43 -2.50
C ILE A 28 -6.27 -2.15 -2.86
N LEU A 29 -5.70 -0.96 -2.57
CA LEU A 29 -6.36 0.31 -2.87
C LEU A 29 -6.60 0.51 -4.37
N VAL A 30 -5.61 0.18 -5.20
CA VAL A 30 -5.75 0.21 -6.66
C VAL A 30 -6.87 -0.74 -7.09
N GLY A 31 -6.91 -1.95 -6.53
CA GLY A 31 -8.00 -2.89 -6.77
C GLY A 31 -9.37 -2.33 -6.41
N ILE A 32 -9.53 -1.73 -5.22
CA ILE A 32 -10.77 -1.08 -4.78
C ILE A 32 -11.19 0.00 -5.78
N SER A 33 -10.25 0.83 -6.21
CA SER A 33 -10.51 1.92 -7.16
C SER A 33 -10.99 1.40 -8.52
N ILE A 34 -10.39 0.31 -9.01
CA ILE A 34 -10.82 -0.39 -10.23
C ILE A 34 -12.23 -0.97 -10.07
N GLY A 35 -12.52 -1.64 -8.95
CA GLY A 35 -13.85 -2.19 -8.66
C GLY A 35 -14.93 -1.11 -8.55
N LEU A 36 -14.56 0.11 -8.18
CA LEU A 36 -15.42 1.31 -8.19
C LEU A 36 -15.53 1.97 -9.57
N ASN A 37 -14.92 1.40 -10.62
CA ASN A 37 -14.88 1.91 -11.99
C ASN A 37 -14.14 3.27 -12.15
N TYR A 38 -13.12 3.54 -11.34
CA TYR A 38 -12.21 4.65 -11.60
C TYR A 38 -11.34 4.33 -12.83
N GLY A 39 -11.18 5.31 -13.72
CA GLY A 39 -10.41 5.15 -14.96
C GLY A 39 -8.89 5.20 -14.77
N ASP A 40 -8.15 4.86 -15.83
CA ASP A 40 -6.69 4.72 -15.82
C ASP A 40 -5.94 6.01 -15.41
N ASN A 41 -6.48 7.18 -15.74
CA ASN A 41 -5.89 8.46 -15.32
C ASN A 41 -5.87 8.58 -13.79
N PHE A 42 -6.98 8.27 -13.13
CA PHE A 42 -7.05 8.29 -11.68
C PHE A 42 -6.10 7.25 -11.06
N ILE A 43 -6.08 6.05 -11.61
CA ILE A 43 -5.20 4.95 -11.14
C ILE A 43 -3.72 5.37 -11.24
N SER A 44 -3.33 6.02 -12.35
CA SER A 44 -1.95 6.49 -12.54
C SER A 44 -1.56 7.56 -11.53
N VAL A 45 -2.44 8.53 -11.24
CA VAL A 45 -2.24 9.53 -10.20
C VAL A 45 -2.15 8.87 -8.82
N LEU A 46 -3.07 7.95 -8.52
CA LEU A 46 -3.07 7.21 -7.25
C LEU A 46 -1.76 6.45 -7.02
N ILE A 47 -1.24 5.75 -8.04
CA ILE A 47 0.04 5.02 -7.94
C ILE A 47 1.21 5.98 -7.71
N SER A 48 1.20 7.15 -8.33
CA SER A 48 2.20 8.19 -8.07
C SER A 48 2.21 8.61 -6.60
N HIS A 49 1.03 8.82 -6.00
CA HIS A 49 0.90 9.15 -4.58
C HIS A 49 1.25 7.96 -3.66
N CYS A 50 0.94 6.73 -4.05
CA CYS A 50 1.40 5.52 -3.34
C CYS A 50 2.93 5.47 -3.28
N THR A 51 3.60 5.79 -4.41
CA THR A 51 5.07 5.86 -4.46
C THR A 51 5.61 6.92 -3.50
N LYS A 52 5.03 8.12 -3.51
CA LYS A 52 5.42 9.22 -2.63
C LYS A 52 5.21 8.85 -1.14
N GLU A 53 4.06 8.27 -0.81
CA GLU A 53 3.76 7.85 0.56
C GLU A 53 4.70 6.73 1.01
N MET A 54 5.02 5.75 0.16
CA MET A 54 5.98 4.69 0.47
C MET A 54 7.35 5.25 0.81
N ILE A 55 7.85 6.19 0.02
CA ILE A 55 9.14 6.85 0.26
C ILE A 55 9.14 7.59 1.59
N ASN A 56 8.09 8.35 1.88
CA ASN A 56 7.95 9.08 3.13
C ASN A 56 7.85 8.14 4.34
N PHE A 57 7.07 7.06 4.22
CA PHE A 57 6.94 6.06 5.27
C PHE A 57 8.29 5.41 5.60
N ILE A 58 9.04 4.97 4.59
CA ILE A 58 10.36 4.36 4.80
C ILE A 58 11.35 5.38 5.41
N LYS A 59 11.34 6.64 4.97
CA LYS A 59 12.16 7.71 5.53
C LYS A 59 11.81 8.03 6.99
N SER A 60 10.55 7.92 7.37
CA SER A 60 10.11 8.18 8.74
C SER A 60 10.59 7.13 9.75
N ILE A 61 10.89 5.93 9.28
CA ILE A 61 11.39 4.84 10.12
C ILE A 61 12.92 4.85 10.18
N ASP A 62 13.56 5.03 9.02
CA ASP A 62 15.01 4.99 8.87
C ASP A 62 15.49 6.29 8.19
N ASN A 63 16.12 7.17 8.93
CA ASN A 63 16.56 8.50 8.49
C ASN A 63 17.82 8.46 7.57
N ILE A 64 17.88 7.49 6.64
CA ILE A 64 19.00 7.32 5.73
C ILE A 64 18.64 7.86 4.35
N LYS A 65 19.46 8.77 3.81
CA LYS A 65 19.34 9.27 2.45
C LYS A 65 19.64 8.15 1.45
N ARG A 66 18.64 7.72 0.69
CA ARG A 66 18.81 6.74 -0.41
C ARG A 66 18.08 7.17 -1.66
N ASP A 67 18.55 6.61 -2.76
CA ASP A 67 17.86 6.68 -4.05
C ASP A 67 16.77 5.60 -4.09
N PHE A 68 15.52 6.02 -4.07
CA PHE A 68 14.33 5.16 -4.16
C PHE A 68 13.91 4.85 -5.59
N SER A 69 14.67 5.32 -6.60
CA SER A 69 14.41 5.01 -8.02
C SER A 69 14.72 3.57 -8.40
N HIS A 70 15.39 2.82 -7.51
CA HIS A 70 15.72 1.41 -7.75
C HIS A 70 14.47 0.57 -8.01
N SER A 71 14.60 -0.38 -8.95
CA SER A 71 13.54 -1.33 -9.32
C SER A 71 12.96 -2.13 -8.15
N ALA A 72 13.73 -2.33 -7.08
CA ALA A 72 13.28 -2.97 -5.84
C ALA A 72 12.17 -2.20 -5.09
N TYR A 73 11.99 -0.91 -5.36
CA TYR A 73 10.96 -0.07 -4.76
C TYR A 73 9.85 0.24 -5.76
N ILE A 74 10.14 1.09 -6.74
CA ILE A 74 9.13 1.59 -7.69
C ILE A 74 8.74 0.51 -8.69
N GLY A 75 9.71 -0.25 -9.20
CA GLY A 75 9.44 -1.31 -10.19
C GLY A 75 8.54 -2.39 -9.61
N ASP A 76 8.81 -2.85 -8.40
CA ASP A 76 8.01 -3.88 -7.73
C ASP A 76 6.60 -3.37 -7.37
N LEU A 77 6.47 -2.11 -6.96
CA LEU A 77 5.17 -1.46 -6.77
C LEU A 77 4.37 -1.44 -8.07
N LEU A 78 4.95 -0.99 -9.18
CA LEU A 78 4.28 -0.91 -10.48
C LEU A 78 3.82 -2.29 -10.96
N VAL A 79 4.71 -3.28 -10.93
CA VAL A 79 4.34 -4.65 -11.33
C VAL A 79 3.17 -5.18 -10.49
N THR A 80 3.21 -4.97 -9.17
CA THR A 80 2.18 -5.50 -8.26
C THR A 80 0.84 -4.79 -8.43
N THR A 81 0.84 -3.48 -8.71
CA THR A 81 -0.38 -2.69 -8.87
C THR A 81 -1.03 -2.85 -10.25
N TYR A 82 -0.24 -3.08 -11.31
CA TYR A 82 -0.77 -3.28 -12.67
C TYR A 82 -1.06 -4.74 -13.01
N SER A 83 -0.45 -5.71 -12.32
CA SER A 83 -0.63 -7.13 -12.62
C SER A 83 -2.05 -7.62 -12.30
N ASP A 84 -2.71 -8.23 -13.28
CA ASP A 84 -4.01 -8.90 -13.07
C ASP A 84 -3.89 -10.16 -12.20
N HIS A 85 -2.68 -10.69 -12.04
CA HIS A 85 -2.39 -11.84 -11.17
C HIS A 85 -2.12 -11.44 -9.71
N SER A 86 -2.16 -10.15 -9.38
CA SER A 86 -1.97 -9.69 -8.01
C SER A 86 -3.18 -10.04 -7.13
N ARG A 87 -2.98 -10.96 -6.19
CA ARG A 87 -4.01 -11.37 -5.21
C ARG A 87 -4.55 -10.18 -4.42
N ASN A 88 -3.69 -9.27 -4.02
CA ASN A 88 -4.07 -8.06 -3.28
C ASN A 88 -4.96 -7.15 -4.14
N ARG A 89 -4.62 -6.98 -5.43
CA ARG A 89 -5.44 -6.21 -6.37
C ARG A 89 -6.80 -6.87 -6.62
N THR A 90 -6.83 -8.20 -6.82
CA THR A 90 -8.08 -8.96 -6.99
C THR A 90 -8.98 -8.85 -5.76
N PHE A 91 -8.41 -8.99 -4.57
CA PHE A 91 -9.13 -8.80 -3.30
C PHE A 91 -9.73 -7.40 -3.18
N GLY A 92 -8.92 -6.37 -3.45
CA GLY A 92 -9.39 -4.98 -3.46
C GLY A 92 -10.51 -4.74 -4.46
N LYS A 93 -10.39 -5.32 -5.69
CA LYS A 93 -11.42 -5.19 -6.73
C LYS A 93 -12.76 -5.75 -6.26
N MET A 94 -12.79 -6.92 -5.64
CA MET A 94 -14.03 -7.47 -5.07
C MET A 94 -14.67 -6.51 -4.05
N ILE A 95 -13.88 -5.89 -3.17
CA ILE A 95 -14.41 -4.92 -2.20
C ILE A 95 -14.99 -3.69 -2.92
N GLY A 96 -14.31 -3.19 -3.96
CA GLY A 96 -14.82 -2.09 -4.78
C GLY A 96 -16.11 -2.43 -5.53
N GLU A 97 -16.28 -3.68 -5.93
CA GLU A 97 -17.50 -4.23 -6.56
C GLU A 97 -18.64 -4.46 -5.55
N GLY A 98 -18.40 -4.25 -4.25
CA GLY A 98 -19.42 -4.31 -3.21
C GLY A 98 -19.43 -5.56 -2.34
N TYR A 99 -18.46 -6.47 -2.48
CA TYR A 99 -18.31 -7.59 -1.55
C TYR A 99 -17.88 -7.07 -0.18
N SER A 100 -18.38 -7.70 0.87
CA SER A 100 -17.84 -7.46 2.21
C SER A 100 -16.39 -7.97 2.31
N VAL A 101 -15.62 -7.42 3.24
CA VAL A 101 -14.22 -7.85 3.46
C VAL A 101 -14.16 -9.37 3.74
N ASN A 102 -15.10 -9.88 4.57
CA ASN A 102 -15.14 -11.30 4.91
C ASN A 102 -15.49 -12.19 3.70
N ASP A 103 -16.46 -11.76 2.88
CA ASP A 103 -16.83 -12.49 1.66
C ASP A 103 -15.68 -12.50 0.67
N ALA A 104 -14.98 -11.36 0.50
CA ALA A 104 -13.83 -11.27 -0.37
C ALA A 104 -12.69 -12.19 0.12
N ILE A 105 -12.38 -12.21 1.42
CA ILE A 105 -11.37 -13.12 1.99
C ILE A 105 -11.76 -14.59 1.74
N SER A 106 -13.02 -14.97 1.97
CA SER A 106 -13.47 -16.36 1.82
C SER A 106 -13.37 -16.89 0.38
N ARG A 107 -13.40 -15.98 -0.60
CA ARG A 107 -13.29 -16.31 -2.04
C ARG A 107 -11.85 -16.40 -2.53
N MET A 108 -10.88 -15.91 -1.74
CA MET A 108 -9.47 -16.01 -2.09
C MET A 108 -8.94 -17.41 -1.82
N SER A 109 -8.31 -18.01 -2.83
CA SER A 109 -7.69 -19.35 -2.72
C SER A 109 -6.42 -19.36 -1.87
N MET A 110 -5.84 -18.20 -1.60
CA MET A 110 -4.58 -18.03 -0.85
C MET A 110 -4.64 -16.78 0.02
N VAL A 111 -3.76 -16.72 1.00
CA VAL A 111 -3.65 -15.58 1.92
C VAL A 111 -3.42 -14.25 1.19
N VAL A 112 -4.19 -13.24 1.57
CA VAL A 112 -4.03 -11.85 1.11
C VAL A 112 -3.10 -11.14 2.09
N GLU A 113 -1.82 -11.09 1.75
CA GLU A 113 -0.78 -10.54 2.64
C GLU A 113 -1.03 -9.07 3.00
N GLY A 114 -1.51 -8.29 2.02
CA GLY A 114 -1.82 -6.86 2.20
C GLY A 114 -2.90 -6.60 3.25
N TYR A 115 -3.82 -7.54 3.48
CA TYR A 115 -4.82 -7.42 4.54
C TYR A 115 -4.14 -7.31 5.91
N TYR A 116 -3.32 -8.27 6.26
CA TYR A 116 -2.60 -8.26 7.56
C TYR A 116 -1.55 -7.14 7.63
N ALA A 117 -0.85 -6.90 6.53
CA ALA A 117 0.14 -5.83 6.41
C ALA A 117 -0.44 -4.45 6.70
N THR A 118 -1.71 -4.20 6.31
CA THR A 118 -2.39 -2.93 6.54
C THR A 118 -2.49 -2.59 8.03
N LYS A 119 -2.82 -3.56 8.88
CA LYS A 119 -2.90 -3.34 10.32
C LYS A 119 -1.55 -2.95 10.92
N ASN A 120 -0.50 -3.69 10.56
CA ASN A 120 0.85 -3.42 11.07
C ASN A 120 1.37 -2.04 10.59
N ALA A 121 1.19 -1.71 9.30
CA ALA A 121 1.60 -0.42 8.77
C ALA A 121 0.84 0.74 9.42
N PHE A 122 -0.45 0.58 9.67
CA PHE A 122 -1.26 1.57 10.36
C PHE A 122 -0.81 1.80 11.82
N GLU A 123 -0.47 0.75 12.56
CA GLU A 123 0.06 0.87 13.92
C GLU A 123 1.42 1.61 13.93
N ILE A 124 2.29 1.32 12.97
CA ILE A 124 3.57 2.02 12.81
C ILE A 124 3.32 3.50 12.45
N SER A 125 2.39 3.79 11.54
CA SER A 125 2.10 5.14 11.09
C SER A 125 1.59 6.05 12.20
N LYS A 126 0.83 5.53 13.16
CA LYS A 126 0.33 6.29 14.31
C LYS A 126 1.42 6.87 15.21
N ASN A 127 2.57 6.24 15.25
CA ASN A 127 3.71 6.70 16.05
C ASN A 127 4.55 7.77 15.33
N ASN A 128 4.19 8.10 14.08
CA ASN A 128 4.88 9.10 13.26
C ASN A 128 4.16 10.45 13.31
N LYS A 129 4.93 11.52 13.12
CA LYS A 129 4.40 12.90 13.02
C LYS A 129 3.76 13.17 11.64
N GLU A 130 4.07 12.36 10.65
CA GLU A 130 3.55 12.49 9.28
C GLU A 130 2.23 11.72 9.13
N SER A 131 1.35 12.23 8.27
CA SER A 131 0.08 11.58 7.94
C SER A 131 0.23 10.70 6.71
N PHE A 132 -0.20 9.45 6.81
CA PHE A 132 -0.16 8.45 5.73
C PHE A 132 -1.59 8.15 5.27
N TYR A 133 -2.14 9.07 4.45
CA TYR A 133 -3.56 9.07 4.07
C TYR A 133 -4.00 7.82 3.31
N ILE A 134 -3.09 7.20 2.55
CA ILE A 134 -3.40 6.01 1.77
C ILE A 134 -3.51 4.80 2.70
N ILE A 135 -2.55 4.62 3.62
CA ILE A 135 -2.60 3.56 4.64
C ILE A 135 -3.85 3.71 5.49
N ASP A 136 -4.16 4.94 5.96
CA ASP A 136 -5.34 5.24 6.76
C ASP A 136 -6.64 4.90 5.99
N THR A 137 -6.68 5.23 4.69
CA THR A 137 -7.85 4.93 3.85
C THR A 137 -8.07 3.42 3.71
N VAL A 138 -7.01 2.66 3.43
CA VAL A 138 -7.11 1.20 3.31
C VAL A 138 -7.51 0.57 4.65
N PHE A 139 -6.91 1.02 5.76
CA PHE A 139 -7.25 0.53 7.09
C PHE A 139 -8.73 0.79 7.43
N ASP A 140 -9.23 1.98 7.17
CA ASP A 140 -10.62 2.34 7.42
C ASP A 140 -11.61 1.45 6.65
N ILE A 141 -11.29 1.15 5.39
CA ILE A 141 -12.13 0.26 4.58
C ILE A 141 -12.09 -1.17 5.11
N LEU A 142 -10.90 -1.69 5.40
CA LEU A 142 -10.71 -3.11 5.72
C LEU A 142 -11.09 -3.47 7.16
N TYR A 143 -10.84 -2.58 8.12
CA TYR A 143 -10.98 -2.87 9.55
C TYR A 143 -12.10 -2.09 10.25
N ASN A 144 -12.43 -0.90 9.74
CA ASN A 144 -13.49 -0.06 10.28
C ASN A 144 -14.79 -0.13 9.45
N ASN A 145 -14.84 -0.99 8.43
CA ASN A 145 -16.00 -1.18 7.54
C ASN A 145 -16.52 0.14 6.94
N LYS A 146 -15.65 1.11 6.68
CA LYS A 146 -16.04 2.37 6.05
C LYS A 146 -16.36 2.15 4.57
N ASN A 147 -17.30 2.93 4.05
CA ASN A 147 -17.72 2.84 2.65
C ASN A 147 -16.55 3.12 1.69
N PRO A 148 -16.19 2.18 0.79
CA PRO A 148 -15.05 2.36 -0.10
C PRO A 148 -15.17 3.57 -1.01
N LYS A 149 -16.37 3.83 -1.58
CA LYS A 149 -16.61 4.95 -2.48
C LYS A 149 -16.41 6.30 -1.80
N GLU A 150 -16.91 6.45 -0.57
CA GLU A 150 -16.74 7.67 0.23
C GLU A 150 -15.27 7.90 0.59
N LYS A 151 -14.57 6.82 0.99
CA LYS A 151 -13.15 6.91 1.37
C LYS A 151 -12.25 7.26 0.20
N ILE A 152 -12.47 6.65 -0.98
CA ILE A 152 -11.73 6.99 -2.20
C ILE A 152 -12.04 8.42 -2.65
N SER A 153 -13.32 8.85 -2.62
CA SER A 153 -13.69 10.23 -2.93
C SER A 153 -13.09 11.26 -1.96
N SER A 154 -12.97 10.92 -0.67
CA SER A 154 -12.28 11.77 0.30
C SER A 154 -10.77 11.80 0.08
N LEU A 155 -10.18 10.66 -0.26
CA LEU A 155 -8.76 10.56 -0.58
C LEU A 155 -8.42 11.38 -1.82
N SER A 156 -9.22 11.29 -2.91
CA SER A 156 -8.95 11.98 -4.16
C SER A 156 -8.81 13.51 -4.00
N LYS A 157 -9.50 14.10 -3.01
CA LYS A 157 -9.38 15.53 -2.68
C LYS A 157 -8.06 15.91 -1.98
N LYS A 158 -7.28 14.92 -1.58
CA LYS A 158 -5.99 15.09 -0.89
C LYS A 158 -4.81 14.72 -1.78
N LEU A 159 -5.09 14.24 -3.02
CA LEU A 159 -4.08 13.83 -3.99
C LEU A 159 -3.67 14.97 -4.95
N ASP A 160 -3.74 16.21 -4.52
CA ASP A 160 -3.33 17.41 -5.30
C ASP A 160 -1.82 17.69 -5.14
#